data_92bdfb3e66453b79b92746f5ea41f11b
#
_entry.id   92bdfb3e66453b79b92746f5ea41f11b
#
_cell.length_a   1.000
_cell.length_b   1.000
_cell.length_c   1.000
_cell.angle_alpha   90.00
_cell.angle_beta   90.00
_cell.angle_gamma   90.00
#
_symmetry.space_group_name_H-M   'P 1'
#
loop_
_entity.id
_entity.type
_entity.pdbx_description
1 polymer ?
#
loop_
_entity_poly.entity_id
_entity_poly.type
_entity_poly.pdbx_seq_one_letter_code
_entity_poly.pdbx_strand_id
1 'polypeptide(L)'
;MNLHRRSFLNLTDFTSAEIAGLLDLAAELKAAKKEGREVRRLLGKNIVLIFEKTSTRTRCAFEVAARDQGAGVTYLEPTGSQIGHKESIKDTARVLGRMFDAVEYRGFSQHTVEELARYSGVPVYNGLTDEFHPTQILADLLTMREHAGKPLNQCSFAYLGDARFNMGNSLLQGGAMMGMDVRIGAPKSLQPRTELVEQARRIAETTGASILVTDNPEEAVRGADFVHTDIWVSMGEPESAWRERIDLLLPFQVNAALMAETGKPDTKFMHCLPSFHNRETKVGEWIFETFGLNGVEVTEDVFEGAHSIVFDQAENRMHTIKAVMVATLGNID
;
A
#
# COMPACT_ATOMS: atom_id res chain seq x y z
N MET A 1 -18.43 -8.21 11.90
CA MET A 1 -18.07 -7.89 10.50
C MET A 1 -18.22 -9.18 9.69
N ASN A 2 -19.02 -9.19 8.64
CA ASN A 2 -19.15 -10.37 7.75
C ASN A 2 -18.59 -10.02 6.37
N LEU A 3 -17.35 -10.44 6.09
CA LEU A 3 -16.68 -10.26 4.79
C LEU A 3 -16.50 -11.59 4.03
N HIS A 4 -17.16 -12.66 4.49
CA HIS A 4 -16.99 -13.99 3.90
C HIS A 4 -17.24 -13.96 2.39
N ARG A 5 -16.30 -14.51 1.61
CA ARG A 5 -16.26 -14.56 0.15
C ARG A 5 -16.18 -13.20 -0.58
N ARG A 6 -15.95 -12.09 0.11
CA ARG A 6 -15.72 -10.80 -0.56
C ARG A 6 -14.29 -10.70 -1.09
N SER A 7 -14.15 -10.14 -2.28
CA SER A 7 -12.85 -9.73 -2.83
C SER A 7 -12.38 -8.44 -2.18
N PHE A 8 -11.05 -8.20 -2.17
CA PHE A 8 -10.41 -7.00 -1.65
C PHE A 8 -9.65 -6.29 -2.77
N LEU A 9 -10.36 -5.50 -3.59
CA LEU A 9 -9.82 -4.88 -4.81
C LEU A 9 -9.48 -3.41 -4.61
N ASN A 10 -10.30 -2.70 -3.83
CA ASN A 10 -10.11 -1.29 -3.47
C ASN A 10 -10.67 -1.07 -2.05
N LEU A 11 -10.13 -0.07 -1.34
CA LEU A 11 -10.62 0.29 0.00
C LEU A 11 -12.07 0.77 -0.04
N THR A 12 -12.44 1.53 -1.07
CA THR A 12 -13.80 2.08 -1.22
C THR A 12 -14.89 1.03 -1.54
N ASP A 13 -14.52 -0.22 -1.74
CA ASP A 13 -15.47 -1.34 -1.80
C ASP A 13 -16.01 -1.72 -0.41
N PHE A 14 -15.46 -1.12 0.64
CA PHE A 14 -15.77 -1.38 2.05
C PHE A 14 -16.24 -0.11 2.75
N THR A 15 -16.96 -0.29 3.82
CA THR A 15 -17.29 0.81 4.74
C THR A 15 -16.10 1.13 5.66
N SER A 16 -16.07 2.36 6.21
CA SER A 16 -15.07 2.75 7.22
C SER A 16 -15.07 1.81 8.42
N ALA A 17 -16.24 1.32 8.85
CA ALA A 17 -16.36 0.37 9.95
C ALA A 17 -15.77 -1.02 9.60
N GLU A 18 -15.91 -1.48 8.35
CA GLU A 18 -15.29 -2.72 7.89
C GLU A 18 -13.77 -2.60 7.81
N ILE A 19 -13.25 -1.46 7.34
CA ILE A 19 -11.80 -1.20 7.35
C ILE A 19 -11.28 -1.16 8.80
N ALA A 20 -11.94 -0.44 9.71
CA ALA A 20 -11.57 -0.43 11.12
C ALA A 20 -11.58 -1.85 11.73
N GLY A 21 -12.59 -2.66 11.42
CA GLY A 21 -12.66 -4.04 11.86
C GLY A 21 -11.54 -4.93 11.31
N LEU A 22 -11.07 -4.69 10.08
CA LEU A 22 -9.88 -5.37 9.53
C LEU A 22 -8.60 -4.96 10.26
N LEU A 23 -8.46 -3.68 10.63
CA LEU A 23 -7.33 -3.21 11.43
C LEU A 23 -7.33 -3.81 12.83
N ASP A 24 -8.50 -3.96 13.47
CA ASP A 24 -8.63 -4.61 14.78
C ASP A 24 -8.26 -6.08 14.72
N LEU A 25 -8.74 -6.79 13.72
CA LEU A 25 -8.38 -8.20 13.48
C LEU A 25 -6.88 -8.35 13.20
N ALA A 26 -6.28 -7.44 12.43
CA ALA A 26 -4.85 -7.46 12.16
C ALA A 26 -4.02 -7.29 13.43
N ALA A 27 -4.40 -6.36 14.32
CA ALA A 27 -3.76 -6.16 15.62
C ALA A 27 -3.90 -7.38 16.52
N GLU A 28 -5.09 -8.01 16.57
CA GLU A 28 -5.33 -9.26 17.31
C GLU A 28 -4.41 -10.38 16.82
N LEU A 29 -4.38 -10.61 15.49
CA LEU A 29 -3.55 -11.65 14.88
C LEU A 29 -2.04 -11.39 15.06
N LYS A 30 -1.62 -10.11 14.99
CA LYS A 30 -0.24 -9.69 15.27
C LYS A 30 0.15 -10.03 16.72
N ALA A 31 -0.68 -9.68 17.68
CA ALA A 31 -0.46 -9.99 19.09
C ALA A 31 -0.43 -11.50 19.33
N ALA A 32 -1.41 -12.24 18.77
CA ALA A 32 -1.47 -13.70 18.90
C ALA A 32 -0.22 -14.40 18.35
N LYS A 33 0.32 -13.92 17.20
CA LYS A 33 1.56 -14.43 16.63
C LYS A 33 2.76 -14.16 17.53
N LYS A 34 2.90 -12.93 18.04
CA LYS A 34 4.00 -12.55 18.95
C LYS A 34 3.99 -13.35 20.25
N GLU A 35 2.81 -13.71 20.75
CA GLU A 35 2.62 -14.50 21.96
C GLU A 35 2.63 -16.03 21.74
N GLY A 36 2.79 -16.49 20.49
CA GLY A 36 2.81 -17.91 20.16
C GLY A 36 1.47 -18.64 20.34
N ARG A 37 0.35 -17.91 20.40
CA ARG A 37 -1.02 -18.44 20.59
C ARG A 37 -1.92 -18.33 19.35
N GLU A 38 -1.33 -18.11 18.19
CA GLU A 38 -2.06 -17.93 16.94
C GLU A 38 -2.82 -19.22 16.54
N VAL A 39 -4.12 -19.09 16.30
CA VAL A 39 -5.00 -20.17 15.86
C VAL A 39 -5.08 -20.17 14.34
N ARG A 40 -4.91 -21.33 13.72
CA ARG A 40 -4.98 -21.52 12.27
C ARG A 40 -6.44 -21.55 11.79
N ARG A 41 -6.88 -20.49 11.13
CA ARG A 41 -8.27 -20.30 10.66
C ARG A 41 -8.47 -20.64 9.17
N LEU A 42 -7.39 -20.98 8.44
CA LEU A 42 -7.41 -21.28 7.00
C LEU A 42 -6.90 -22.69 6.67
N LEU A 43 -7.07 -23.64 7.59
CA LEU A 43 -6.68 -25.03 7.38
C LEU A 43 -7.36 -25.61 6.14
N GLY A 44 -6.56 -26.23 5.25
CA GLY A 44 -7.05 -26.87 4.02
C GLY A 44 -7.38 -25.90 2.88
N LYS A 45 -7.22 -24.59 3.08
CA LYS A 45 -7.38 -23.59 2.02
C LYS A 45 -6.14 -23.54 1.14
N ASN A 46 -6.31 -23.26 -0.16
CA ASN A 46 -5.25 -23.08 -1.13
C ASN A 46 -5.42 -21.73 -1.83
N ILE A 47 -4.35 -20.94 -1.89
CA ILE A 47 -4.33 -19.60 -2.45
C ILE A 47 -3.32 -19.55 -3.59
N VAL A 48 -3.70 -19.00 -4.72
CA VAL A 48 -2.77 -18.72 -5.83
C VAL A 48 -2.36 -17.25 -5.82
N LEU A 49 -1.07 -17.01 -6.00
CA LEU A 49 -0.47 -15.68 -6.13
C LEU A 49 -0.03 -15.49 -7.59
N ILE A 50 -0.60 -14.49 -8.27
CA ILE A 50 -0.31 -14.14 -9.66
C ILE A 50 0.47 -12.83 -9.69
N PHE A 51 1.69 -12.87 -10.21
CA PHE A 51 2.56 -11.70 -10.29
C PHE A 51 2.93 -11.39 -11.74
N GLU A 52 2.47 -10.25 -12.26
CA GLU A 52 3.00 -9.64 -13.49
C GLU A 52 4.13 -8.66 -13.17
N LYS A 53 4.10 -8.05 -11.97
CA LYS A 53 5.17 -7.24 -11.40
C LYS A 53 5.82 -7.97 -10.23
N THR A 54 7.13 -8.14 -10.28
CA THR A 54 7.88 -8.79 -9.18
C THR A 54 7.76 -8.02 -7.87
N SER A 55 7.78 -8.72 -6.74
CA SER A 55 7.80 -8.10 -5.42
C SER A 55 8.24 -9.09 -4.36
N THR A 56 9.28 -8.74 -3.62
CA THR A 56 9.73 -9.50 -2.44
C THR A 56 8.72 -9.39 -1.30
N ARG A 57 8.33 -8.17 -0.94
CA ARG A 57 7.48 -7.90 0.24
C ARG A 57 6.06 -8.45 0.09
N THR A 58 5.39 -8.17 -1.02
CA THR A 58 4.02 -8.66 -1.24
C THR A 58 3.98 -10.18 -1.26
N ARG A 59 4.93 -10.82 -1.98
CA ARG A 59 5.02 -12.27 -2.02
C ARG A 59 5.24 -12.86 -0.63
N CYS A 60 6.28 -12.42 0.09
CA CYS A 60 6.56 -12.91 1.44
C CYS A 60 5.40 -12.68 2.41
N ALA A 61 4.74 -11.50 2.33
CA ALA A 61 3.61 -11.19 3.20
C ALA A 61 2.44 -12.16 3.00
N PHE A 62 2.03 -12.41 1.76
CA PHE A 62 0.97 -13.38 1.46
C PHE A 62 1.38 -14.82 1.82
N GLU A 63 2.59 -15.25 1.42
CA GLU A 63 3.05 -16.62 1.71
C GLU A 63 3.13 -16.90 3.21
N VAL A 64 3.73 -16.00 3.99
CA VAL A 64 3.87 -16.18 5.44
C VAL A 64 2.51 -16.08 6.13
N ALA A 65 1.69 -15.08 5.78
CA ALA A 65 0.36 -14.93 6.35
C ALA A 65 -0.53 -16.17 6.10
N ALA A 66 -0.50 -16.72 4.88
CA ALA A 66 -1.24 -17.93 4.54
C ALA A 66 -0.75 -19.15 5.32
N ARG A 67 0.57 -19.37 5.38
CA ARG A 67 1.18 -20.50 6.12
C ARG A 67 0.93 -20.42 7.62
N ASP A 68 1.01 -19.24 8.22
CA ASP A 68 0.69 -19.03 9.64
C ASP A 68 -0.74 -19.51 9.95
N GLN A 69 -1.67 -19.27 9.02
CA GLN A 69 -3.07 -19.65 9.15
C GLN A 69 -3.39 -21.07 8.64
N GLY A 70 -2.37 -21.82 8.15
CA GLY A 70 -2.51 -23.22 7.71
C GLY A 70 -2.99 -23.39 6.27
N ALA A 71 -2.94 -22.34 5.45
CA ALA A 71 -3.25 -22.42 4.02
C ALA A 71 -2.02 -22.81 3.18
N GLY A 72 -2.27 -23.51 2.06
CA GLY A 72 -1.29 -23.76 1.01
C GLY A 72 -1.20 -22.55 0.06
N VAL A 73 -0.02 -22.34 -0.54
CA VAL A 73 0.23 -21.26 -1.49
C VAL A 73 0.89 -21.79 -2.76
N THR A 74 0.38 -21.37 -3.91
CA THR A 74 1.02 -21.57 -5.22
C THR A 74 1.38 -20.20 -5.79
N TYR A 75 2.63 -20.03 -6.20
CA TYR A 75 3.13 -18.81 -6.82
C TYR A 75 3.27 -19.00 -8.33
N LEU A 76 2.62 -18.10 -9.09
CA LEU A 76 2.73 -18.01 -10.54
C LEU A 76 3.52 -16.75 -10.90
N GLU A 77 4.74 -16.95 -11.36
CA GLU A 77 5.62 -15.86 -11.80
C GLU A 77 5.26 -15.36 -13.22
N PRO A 78 5.70 -14.14 -13.60
CA PRO A 78 5.36 -13.55 -14.91
C PRO A 78 5.77 -14.43 -16.10
N THR A 79 6.89 -15.13 -16.03
CA THR A 79 7.43 -15.98 -17.10
C THR A 79 6.83 -17.38 -17.11
N GLY A 80 6.18 -17.80 -16.04
CA GLY A 80 5.62 -19.16 -15.86
C GLY A 80 4.13 -19.28 -16.19
N SER A 81 3.45 -18.16 -16.52
CA SER A 81 2.01 -18.17 -16.79
C SER A 81 1.70 -17.80 -18.25
N GLN A 82 0.59 -18.33 -18.76
CA GLN A 82 0.08 -18.01 -20.11
C GLN A 82 -0.99 -16.89 -20.06
N ILE A 83 -1.18 -16.26 -18.91
CA ILE A 83 -2.20 -15.25 -18.63
C ILE A 83 -2.01 -14.05 -19.56
N GLY A 84 -3.05 -13.70 -20.32
CA GLY A 84 -3.00 -12.60 -21.26
C GLY A 84 -2.22 -12.85 -22.56
N HIS A 85 -1.55 -14.00 -22.70
CA HIS A 85 -0.83 -14.37 -23.92
C HIS A 85 -1.60 -15.37 -24.79
N LYS A 86 -1.79 -16.59 -24.27
CA LYS A 86 -2.52 -17.67 -24.97
C LYS A 86 -3.87 -17.97 -24.34
N GLU A 87 -4.11 -17.45 -23.14
CA GLU A 87 -5.34 -17.64 -22.38
C GLU A 87 -5.89 -16.29 -21.96
N SER A 88 -7.21 -16.11 -22.09
CA SER A 88 -7.87 -14.88 -21.63
C SER A 88 -7.88 -14.80 -20.11
N ILE A 89 -7.86 -13.57 -19.56
CA ILE A 89 -8.00 -13.35 -18.11
C ILE A 89 -9.26 -14.06 -17.57
N LYS A 90 -10.34 -14.00 -18.33
CA LYS A 90 -11.62 -14.62 -17.97
C LYS A 90 -11.54 -16.15 -17.88
N ASP A 91 -10.84 -16.79 -18.78
CA ASP A 91 -10.69 -18.26 -18.76
C ASP A 91 -9.73 -18.69 -17.66
N THR A 92 -8.61 -17.98 -17.50
CA THR A 92 -7.70 -18.17 -16.36
C THR A 92 -8.45 -18.03 -15.03
N ALA A 93 -9.26 -16.98 -14.86
CA ALA A 93 -10.06 -16.78 -13.64
C ALA A 93 -10.96 -17.99 -13.34
N ARG A 94 -11.66 -18.51 -14.36
CA ARG A 94 -12.53 -19.68 -14.21
C ARG A 94 -11.80 -20.95 -13.85
N VAL A 95 -10.62 -21.17 -14.42
CA VAL A 95 -9.76 -22.33 -14.12
C VAL A 95 -9.25 -22.24 -12.68
N LEU A 96 -8.64 -21.10 -12.31
CA LEU A 96 -8.07 -20.91 -10.98
C LEU A 96 -9.15 -20.95 -9.88
N GLY A 97 -10.31 -20.36 -10.12
CA GLY A 97 -11.42 -20.38 -9.17
C GLY A 97 -12.03 -21.78 -8.92
N ARG A 98 -11.68 -22.78 -9.76
CA ARG A 98 -12.06 -24.20 -9.54
C ARG A 98 -10.99 -25.01 -8.82
N MET A 99 -9.76 -24.48 -8.75
CA MET A 99 -8.62 -25.14 -8.13
C MET A 99 -8.26 -24.55 -6.77
N PHE A 100 -8.49 -23.23 -6.59
CA PHE A 100 -8.07 -22.48 -5.42
C PHE A 100 -9.27 -21.86 -4.68
N ASP A 101 -9.08 -21.59 -3.39
CA ASP A 101 -10.06 -20.92 -2.54
C ASP A 101 -10.00 -19.40 -2.63
N ALA A 102 -8.85 -18.85 -3.07
CA ALA A 102 -8.66 -17.42 -3.37
C ALA A 102 -7.55 -17.19 -4.39
N VAL A 103 -7.57 -16.01 -5.00
CA VAL A 103 -6.56 -15.52 -5.95
C VAL A 103 -6.00 -14.20 -5.45
N GLU A 104 -4.68 -14.06 -5.39
CA GLU A 104 -4.02 -12.76 -5.30
C GLU A 104 -3.49 -12.37 -6.66
N TYR A 105 -3.61 -11.09 -6.99
CA TYR A 105 -3.06 -10.52 -8.22
C TYR A 105 -2.24 -9.27 -7.92
N ARG A 106 -1.01 -9.25 -8.45
CA ARG A 106 -0.16 -8.08 -8.50
C ARG A 106 0.31 -7.82 -9.92
N GLY A 107 -0.12 -6.72 -10.50
CA GLY A 107 0.16 -6.41 -11.89
C GLY A 107 -0.01 -4.94 -12.25
N PHE A 108 -0.45 -4.70 -13.48
CA PHE A 108 -0.57 -3.36 -14.03
C PHE A 108 -2.00 -2.83 -13.93
N SER A 109 -2.95 -3.54 -14.52
CA SER A 109 -4.30 -3.03 -14.75
C SER A 109 -5.26 -3.35 -13.62
N GLN A 110 -5.97 -2.33 -13.14
CA GLN A 110 -7.10 -2.52 -12.22
C GLN A 110 -8.22 -3.34 -12.88
N HIS A 111 -8.45 -3.16 -14.17
CA HIS A 111 -9.43 -3.95 -14.91
C HIS A 111 -9.13 -5.45 -14.87
N THR A 112 -7.84 -5.85 -14.93
CA THR A 112 -7.45 -7.26 -14.86
C THR A 112 -7.86 -7.89 -13.52
N VAL A 113 -7.58 -7.22 -12.40
CA VAL A 113 -7.94 -7.75 -11.07
C VAL A 113 -9.47 -7.79 -10.87
N GLU A 114 -10.20 -6.85 -11.45
CA GLU A 114 -11.67 -6.84 -11.45
C GLU A 114 -12.27 -7.97 -12.30
N GLU A 115 -11.68 -8.25 -13.49
CA GLU A 115 -12.07 -9.42 -14.28
C GLU A 115 -11.81 -10.73 -13.54
N LEU A 116 -10.65 -10.88 -12.89
CA LEU A 116 -10.36 -12.03 -12.06
C LEU A 116 -11.44 -12.21 -10.97
N ALA A 117 -11.79 -11.14 -10.27
CA ALA A 117 -12.82 -11.18 -9.23
C ALA A 117 -14.20 -11.53 -9.78
N ARG A 118 -14.55 -11.00 -10.96
CA ARG A 118 -15.85 -11.23 -11.59
C ARG A 118 -16.06 -12.68 -12.03
N TYR A 119 -15.00 -13.36 -12.49
CA TYR A 119 -15.13 -14.65 -13.15
C TYR A 119 -14.56 -15.83 -12.37
N SER A 120 -13.76 -15.63 -11.33
CA SER A 120 -13.17 -16.73 -10.55
C SER A 120 -14.21 -17.46 -9.65
N GLY A 121 -15.19 -16.73 -9.12
CA GLY A 121 -16.15 -17.27 -8.16
C GLY A 121 -15.57 -17.46 -6.75
N VAL A 122 -14.33 -17.01 -6.52
CA VAL A 122 -13.64 -17.01 -5.22
C VAL A 122 -13.13 -15.60 -4.89
N PRO A 123 -12.81 -15.28 -3.63
CA PRO A 123 -12.21 -14.00 -3.28
C PRO A 123 -10.94 -13.71 -4.07
N VAL A 124 -10.80 -12.46 -4.53
CA VAL A 124 -9.61 -11.95 -5.21
C VAL A 124 -9.02 -10.80 -4.40
N TYR A 125 -7.70 -10.80 -4.23
CA TYR A 125 -6.98 -9.78 -3.48
C TYR A 125 -6.09 -8.97 -4.41
N ASN A 126 -6.24 -7.66 -4.38
CA ASN A 126 -5.37 -6.72 -5.09
C ASN A 126 -4.06 -6.52 -4.31
N GLY A 127 -3.01 -7.21 -4.72
CA GLY A 127 -1.66 -7.06 -4.17
C GLY A 127 -0.98 -5.75 -4.60
N LEU A 128 -1.32 -5.23 -5.77
CA LEU A 128 -1.02 -3.91 -6.36
C LEU A 128 -1.49 -3.87 -7.80
N THR A 129 -2.06 -2.74 -8.20
CA THR A 129 -2.20 -2.31 -9.61
C THR A 129 -1.57 -0.93 -9.78
N ASP A 130 -1.57 -0.39 -11.02
CA ASP A 130 -1.12 1.00 -11.24
C ASP A 130 -2.04 2.02 -10.57
N GLU A 131 -3.32 1.67 -10.38
CA GLU A 131 -4.31 2.57 -9.83
C GLU A 131 -4.44 2.48 -8.31
N PHE A 132 -4.32 1.27 -7.71
CA PHE A 132 -4.55 1.07 -6.28
C PHE A 132 -3.62 0.04 -5.65
N HIS A 133 -3.33 0.24 -4.35
CA HIS A 133 -2.57 -0.67 -3.50
C HIS A 133 -3.24 -0.83 -2.12
N PRO A 134 -4.46 -1.38 -2.06
CA PRO A 134 -5.26 -1.38 -0.83
C PRO A 134 -4.61 -2.15 0.32
N THR A 135 -3.87 -3.23 0.04
CA THR A 135 -3.16 -4.00 1.07
C THR A 135 -2.01 -3.22 1.71
N GLN A 136 -1.38 -2.28 0.99
CA GLN A 136 -0.38 -1.38 1.58
C GLN A 136 -1.05 -0.41 2.54
N ILE A 137 -2.17 0.19 2.14
CA ILE A 137 -2.80 1.21 2.97
C ILE A 137 -3.37 0.65 4.27
N LEU A 138 -3.85 -0.60 4.28
CA LEU A 138 -4.18 -1.25 5.55
C LEU A 138 -2.97 -1.33 6.49
N ALA A 139 -1.80 -1.65 5.95
CA ALA A 139 -0.57 -1.70 6.75
C ALA A 139 -0.14 -0.31 7.23
N ASP A 140 -0.27 0.70 6.37
CA ASP A 140 0.05 2.08 6.72
C ASP A 140 -0.86 2.59 7.84
N LEU A 141 -2.17 2.36 7.73
CA LEU A 141 -3.15 2.72 8.76
C LEU A 141 -2.91 1.99 10.09
N LEU A 142 -2.57 0.68 10.04
CA LEU A 142 -2.21 -0.07 11.24
C LEU A 142 -0.95 0.51 11.90
N THR A 143 0.07 0.82 11.10
CA THR A 143 1.33 1.40 11.57
C THR A 143 1.12 2.78 12.17
N MET A 144 0.37 3.65 11.50
CA MET A 144 -0.01 4.96 12.04
C MET A 144 -0.74 4.80 13.39
N ARG A 145 -1.68 3.86 13.49
CA ARG A 145 -2.42 3.59 14.73
C ARG A 145 -1.51 3.13 15.88
N GLU A 146 -0.51 2.31 15.59
CA GLU A 146 0.46 1.81 16.57
C GLU A 146 1.40 2.91 17.09
N HIS A 147 1.73 3.90 16.25
CA HIS A 147 2.70 4.95 16.58
C HIS A 147 2.08 6.30 16.95
N ALA A 148 0.79 6.51 16.72
CA ALA A 148 0.15 7.82 16.92
C ALA A 148 -0.13 8.17 18.39
N GLY A 149 -0.35 7.20 19.26
CA GLY A 149 -0.82 7.42 20.64
C GLY A 149 -2.22 8.08 20.73
N LYS A 150 -2.94 8.19 19.62
CA LYS A 150 -4.27 8.78 19.50
C LYS A 150 -5.07 8.11 18.37
N PRO A 151 -6.41 8.25 18.33
CA PRO A 151 -7.24 7.69 17.27
C PRO A 151 -6.87 8.23 15.89
N LEU A 152 -7.03 7.41 14.84
CA LEU A 152 -6.69 7.79 13.46
C LEU A 152 -7.40 9.06 12.99
N ASN A 153 -8.65 9.27 13.37
CA ASN A 153 -9.41 10.48 13.03
C ASN A 153 -8.90 11.77 13.71
N GLN A 154 -7.88 11.67 14.54
CA GLN A 154 -7.16 12.82 15.11
C GLN A 154 -5.73 12.92 14.56
N CYS A 155 -5.35 12.03 13.65
CA CYS A 155 -4.04 12.00 13.02
C CYS A 155 -4.04 12.78 11.71
N SER A 156 -2.89 13.37 11.42
CA SER A 156 -2.60 13.99 10.14
C SER A 156 -1.43 13.31 9.46
N PHE A 157 -1.51 13.11 8.15
CA PHE A 157 -0.36 12.68 7.37
C PHE A 157 -0.20 13.45 6.08
N ALA A 158 1.05 13.59 5.65
CA ALA A 158 1.41 14.14 4.35
C ALA A 158 2.02 13.05 3.47
N TYR A 159 1.53 12.90 2.25
CA TYR A 159 2.21 12.15 1.19
C TYR A 159 2.90 13.12 0.25
N LEU A 160 4.18 12.89 -0.04
CA LEU A 160 5.00 13.71 -0.92
C LEU A 160 5.54 12.88 -2.09
N GLY A 161 5.35 13.36 -3.32
CA GLY A 161 5.86 12.65 -4.49
C GLY A 161 4.91 12.63 -5.69
N ASP A 162 5.02 11.61 -6.54
CA ASP A 162 4.08 11.40 -7.64
C ASP A 162 2.77 10.79 -7.12
N ALA A 163 1.73 11.59 -7.03
CA ALA A 163 0.46 11.19 -6.46
C ALA A 163 -0.57 10.70 -7.49
N ARG A 164 -0.19 10.55 -8.76
CA ARG A 164 -1.10 10.09 -9.82
C ARG A 164 -1.42 8.60 -9.78
N PHE A 165 -0.57 7.81 -9.12
CA PHE A 165 -0.58 6.35 -9.11
C PHE A 165 -1.12 5.77 -7.80
N ASN A 166 -0.95 4.48 -7.64
CA ASN A 166 -1.57 3.65 -6.60
C ASN A 166 -1.38 4.15 -5.17
N MET A 167 -0.18 4.63 -4.79
CA MET A 167 0.06 5.09 -3.40
C MET A 167 -0.69 6.39 -3.11
N GLY A 168 -0.56 7.40 -3.97
CA GLY A 168 -1.28 8.66 -3.81
C GLY A 168 -2.80 8.46 -3.78
N ASN A 169 -3.32 7.65 -4.72
CA ASN A 169 -4.75 7.35 -4.82
C ASN A 169 -5.27 6.60 -3.59
N SER A 170 -4.56 5.56 -3.16
CA SER A 170 -5.03 4.70 -2.06
C SER A 170 -4.86 5.34 -0.69
N LEU A 171 -3.79 6.14 -0.48
CA LEU A 171 -3.63 6.94 0.74
C LEU A 171 -4.74 7.99 0.88
N LEU A 172 -5.06 8.66 -0.23
CA LEU A 172 -6.16 9.64 -0.28
C LEU A 172 -7.50 9.00 0.13
N GLN A 173 -7.83 7.83 -0.42
CA GLN A 173 -9.03 7.09 -0.06
C GLN A 173 -9.00 6.59 1.38
N GLY A 174 -7.93 5.90 1.79
CA GLY A 174 -7.82 5.31 3.12
C GLY A 174 -7.86 6.33 4.24
N GLY A 175 -7.15 7.46 4.09
CA GLY A 175 -7.19 8.55 5.04
C GLY A 175 -8.55 9.22 5.13
N ALA A 176 -9.22 9.46 3.99
CA ALA A 176 -10.58 9.99 3.96
C ALA A 176 -11.57 9.05 4.68
N MET A 177 -11.48 7.73 4.45
CA MET A 177 -12.35 6.74 5.11
C MET A 177 -12.14 6.68 6.62
N MET A 178 -10.92 6.91 7.10
CA MET A 178 -10.59 6.88 8.53
C MET A 178 -10.75 8.23 9.24
N GLY A 179 -11.29 9.25 8.55
CA GLY A 179 -11.56 10.56 9.14
C GLY A 179 -10.30 11.38 9.43
N MET A 180 -9.18 11.10 8.75
CA MET A 180 -7.87 11.71 8.98
C MET A 180 -7.74 13.09 8.32
N ASP A 181 -6.76 13.88 8.75
CA ASP A 181 -6.27 15.05 8.01
C ASP A 181 -5.25 14.55 6.97
N VAL A 182 -5.71 14.49 5.71
CA VAL A 182 -4.98 13.93 4.55
C VAL A 182 -4.40 15.06 3.72
N ARG A 183 -3.11 15.04 3.51
CA ARG A 183 -2.41 16.07 2.74
C ARG A 183 -1.56 15.43 1.65
N ILE A 184 -1.82 15.81 0.40
CA ILE A 184 -1.08 15.36 -0.77
C ILE A 184 -0.26 16.53 -1.29
N GLY A 185 1.06 16.45 -1.12
CA GLY A 185 2.05 17.40 -1.65
C GLY A 185 2.66 16.84 -2.94
N ALA A 186 2.32 17.44 -4.08
CA ALA A 186 2.80 17.02 -5.38
C ALA A 186 2.82 18.19 -6.38
N PRO A 187 3.80 18.26 -7.31
CA PRO A 187 3.72 19.18 -8.44
C PRO A 187 2.37 19.06 -9.15
N LYS A 188 1.84 20.17 -9.67
CA LYS A 188 0.50 20.20 -10.31
C LYS A 188 0.29 19.11 -11.36
N SER A 189 1.32 18.80 -12.14
CA SER A 189 1.28 17.73 -13.17
C SER A 189 1.30 16.31 -12.60
N LEU A 190 1.63 16.17 -11.31
CA LEU A 190 1.75 14.87 -10.62
C LEU A 190 0.72 14.69 -9.49
N GLN A 191 -0.25 15.58 -9.39
CA GLN A 191 -1.37 15.48 -8.44
C GLN A 191 -2.34 14.35 -8.82
N PRO A 192 -3.12 13.82 -7.86
CA PRO A 192 -4.15 12.83 -8.14
C PRO A 192 -5.19 13.37 -9.15
N ARG A 193 -5.83 12.47 -9.88
CA ARG A 193 -6.94 12.83 -10.76
C ARG A 193 -8.07 13.52 -9.98
N THR A 194 -8.66 14.57 -10.57
CA THR A 194 -9.72 15.37 -9.93
C THR A 194 -10.86 14.49 -9.40
N GLU A 195 -11.27 13.45 -10.14
CA GLU A 195 -12.37 12.57 -9.77
C GLU A 195 -12.09 11.81 -8.45
N LEU A 196 -10.82 11.42 -8.21
CA LEU A 196 -10.41 10.76 -6.96
C LEU A 196 -10.38 11.72 -5.78
N VAL A 197 -9.94 12.97 -6.01
CA VAL A 197 -9.97 14.01 -4.98
C VAL A 197 -11.41 14.34 -4.59
N GLU A 198 -12.31 14.47 -5.56
CA GLU A 198 -13.73 14.68 -5.31
C GLU A 198 -14.39 13.49 -4.60
N GLN A 199 -14.01 12.26 -4.95
CA GLN A 199 -14.47 11.06 -4.24
C GLN A 199 -14.03 11.11 -2.77
N ALA A 200 -12.77 11.42 -2.51
CA ALA A 200 -12.25 11.53 -1.14
C ALA A 200 -12.95 12.64 -0.35
N ARG A 201 -13.25 13.79 -0.97
CA ARG A 201 -14.01 14.86 -0.34
C ARG A 201 -15.44 14.47 0.01
N ARG A 202 -16.13 13.72 -0.87
CA ARG A 202 -17.46 13.16 -0.56
C ARG A 202 -17.42 12.17 0.62
N ILE A 203 -16.37 11.36 0.70
CA ILE A 203 -16.17 10.46 1.87
C ILE A 203 -15.94 11.32 3.13
N ALA A 204 -15.15 12.37 3.03
CA ALA A 204 -14.83 13.28 4.13
C ALA A 204 -16.07 13.95 4.73
N GLU A 205 -17.11 14.25 3.93
CA GLU A 205 -18.38 14.80 4.41
C GLU A 205 -19.05 13.91 5.48
N THR A 206 -18.83 12.60 5.42
CA THR A 206 -19.42 11.63 6.35
C THR A 206 -18.49 11.19 7.46
N THR A 207 -17.18 11.25 7.23
CA THR A 207 -16.16 10.77 8.18
C THR A 207 -15.52 11.88 9.01
N GLY A 208 -15.69 13.13 8.58
CA GLY A 208 -15.03 14.29 9.21
C GLY A 208 -13.56 14.46 8.80
N ALA A 209 -13.08 13.78 7.77
CA ALA A 209 -11.73 13.94 7.25
C ALA A 209 -11.51 15.34 6.67
N SER A 210 -10.26 15.79 6.65
CA SER A 210 -9.80 16.97 5.93
C SER A 210 -8.94 16.57 4.75
N ILE A 211 -9.13 17.17 3.57
CA ILE A 211 -8.41 16.83 2.34
C ILE A 211 -7.73 18.07 1.77
N LEU A 212 -6.41 18.10 1.81
CA LEU A 212 -5.56 19.13 1.18
C LEU A 212 -4.78 18.49 0.02
N VAL A 213 -4.81 19.13 -1.16
CA VAL A 213 -3.93 18.82 -2.28
C VAL A 213 -3.21 20.10 -2.65
N THR A 214 -1.88 20.13 -2.58
CA THR A 214 -1.07 21.32 -2.77
C THR A 214 0.19 21.04 -3.58
N ASP A 215 0.74 22.05 -4.23
CA ASP A 215 2.06 22.03 -4.88
C ASP A 215 3.16 22.65 -4.01
N ASN A 216 2.84 22.94 -2.74
CA ASN A 216 3.79 23.44 -1.75
C ASN A 216 4.12 22.33 -0.72
N PRO A 217 5.34 21.76 -0.73
CA PRO A 217 5.72 20.70 0.19
C PRO A 217 5.70 21.13 1.67
N GLU A 218 6.09 22.36 1.98
CA GLU A 218 6.08 22.87 3.36
C GLU A 218 4.63 23.00 3.90
N GLU A 219 3.69 23.45 3.06
CA GLU A 219 2.28 23.49 3.41
C GLU A 219 1.73 22.08 3.68
N ALA A 220 2.12 21.09 2.86
CA ALA A 220 1.69 19.71 3.03
C ALA A 220 2.15 19.13 4.37
N VAL A 221 3.40 19.34 4.77
CA VAL A 221 3.96 18.70 5.96
C VAL A 221 3.66 19.44 7.26
N ARG A 222 3.28 20.71 7.22
CA ARG A 222 3.11 21.54 8.42
C ARG A 222 2.11 20.94 9.40
N GLY A 223 2.58 20.56 10.60
CA GLY A 223 1.77 19.93 11.66
C GLY A 223 1.40 18.48 11.37
N ALA A 224 1.97 17.80 10.35
CA ALA A 224 1.72 16.40 10.09
C ALA A 224 2.30 15.51 11.20
N ASP A 225 1.56 14.46 11.59
CA ASP A 225 2.04 13.43 12.50
C ASP A 225 2.91 12.39 11.76
N PHE A 226 2.62 12.19 10.47
CA PHE A 226 3.33 11.26 9.60
C PHE A 226 3.66 11.92 8.27
N VAL A 227 4.88 11.67 7.76
CA VAL A 227 5.31 12.06 6.41
C VAL A 227 5.60 10.77 5.64
N HIS A 228 4.92 10.60 4.52
CA HIS A 228 5.02 9.42 3.68
C HIS A 228 5.51 9.79 2.28
N THR A 229 6.38 8.98 1.69
CA THR A 229 6.80 9.11 0.30
C THR A 229 6.92 7.74 -0.37
N ASP A 230 7.11 7.74 -1.69
CA ASP A 230 7.36 6.56 -2.52
C ASP A 230 8.38 6.90 -3.60
N ILE A 231 8.92 5.89 -4.26
CA ILE A 231 9.87 6.07 -5.38
C ILE A 231 9.28 6.99 -6.45
N TRP A 232 10.12 7.84 -7.04
CA TRP A 232 9.69 8.83 -8.03
C TRP A 232 9.44 8.25 -9.42
N VAL A 233 10.08 7.15 -9.75
CA VAL A 233 9.87 6.43 -11.00
C VAL A 233 9.42 5.01 -10.69
N SER A 234 8.19 4.69 -11.10
CA SER A 234 7.56 3.41 -10.81
C SER A 234 8.18 2.27 -11.62
N MET A 235 8.09 1.05 -11.09
CA MET A 235 8.52 -0.15 -11.82
C MET A 235 7.76 -0.27 -13.15
N GLY A 236 8.52 -0.34 -14.26
CA GLY A 236 7.99 -0.42 -15.62
C GLY A 236 8.01 0.90 -16.39
N GLU A 237 8.30 2.03 -15.73
CA GLU A 237 8.58 3.28 -16.43
C GLU A 237 10.02 3.26 -17.05
N PRO A 238 10.24 3.94 -18.20
CA PRO A 238 11.54 3.96 -18.83
C PRO A 238 12.55 4.80 -18.06
N GLU A 239 13.85 4.48 -18.18
CA GLU A 239 14.93 5.26 -17.57
C GLU A 239 14.91 6.76 -17.98
N SER A 240 14.41 7.08 -19.17
CA SER A 240 14.26 8.46 -19.64
C SER A 240 13.33 9.31 -18.73
N ALA A 241 12.45 8.69 -17.95
CA ALA A 241 11.55 9.39 -17.04
C ALA A 241 12.29 10.02 -15.83
N TRP A 242 13.47 9.52 -15.46
CA TRP A 242 14.18 9.96 -14.28
C TRP A 242 14.51 11.44 -14.27
N ARG A 243 15.03 11.99 -15.39
CA ARG A 243 15.39 13.43 -15.43
C ARG A 243 14.18 14.32 -15.15
N GLU A 244 13.09 14.08 -15.85
CA GLU A 244 11.86 14.85 -15.65
C GLU A 244 11.33 14.72 -14.22
N ARG A 245 11.35 13.49 -13.66
CA ARG A 245 10.88 13.26 -12.29
C ARG A 245 11.77 13.97 -11.26
N ILE A 246 13.09 13.90 -11.42
CA ILE A 246 14.03 14.59 -10.54
C ILE A 246 13.81 16.11 -10.59
N ASP A 247 13.71 16.68 -11.79
CA ASP A 247 13.51 18.13 -11.96
C ASP A 247 12.20 18.60 -11.30
N LEU A 248 11.14 17.80 -11.35
CA LEU A 248 9.84 18.11 -10.76
C LEU A 248 9.77 17.83 -9.25
N LEU A 249 10.35 16.73 -8.80
CA LEU A 249 10.12 16.19 -7.45
C LEU A 249 11.24 16.52 -6.45
N LEU A 250 12.40 17.04 -6.89
CA LEU A 250 13.46 17.41 -5.97
C LEU A 250 13.02 18.37 -4.85
N PRO A 251 12.12 19.35 -5.07
CA PRO A 251 11.57 20.18 -3.99
C PRO A 251 10.71 19.40 -2.97
N PHE A 252 10.27 18.20 -3.32
CA PHE A 252 9.43 17.32 -2.50
C PHE A 252 10.22 16.19 -1.83
N GLN A 253 11.55 16.18 -1.98
CA GLN A 253 12.41 15.21 -1.29
C GLN A 253 12.23 15.30 0.22
N VAL A 254 11.98 14.17 0.86
CA VAL A 254 11.89 14.11 2.33
C VAL A 254 13.31 14.11 2.91
N ASN A 255 13.74 15.25 3.40
CA ASN A 255 15.03 15.47 4.05
C ASN A 255 14.83 16.09 5.43
N ALA A 256 15.90 16.24 6.21
CA ALA A 256 15.83 16.77 7.57
C ALA A 256 15.22 18.19 7.62
N ALA A 257 15.47 19.04 6.64
CA ALA A 257 14.91 20.40 6.59
C ALA A 257 13.37 20.33 6.41
N LEU A 258 12.87 19.51 5.48
CA LEU A 258 11.44 19.35 5.27
C LEU A 258 10.75 18.67 6.47
N MET A 259 11.41 17.69 7.10
CA MET A 259 10.91 17.10 8.35
C MET A 259 10.79 18.14 9.47
N ALA A 260 11.71 19.09 9.57
CA ALA A 260 11.64 20.19 10.55
C ALA A 260 10.44 21.13 10.31
N GLU A 261 10.02 21.35 9.05
CA GLU A 261 8.86 22.15 8.68
C GLU A 261 7.53 21.58 9.19
N THR A 262 7.50 20.32 9.64
CA THR A 262 6.34 19.76 10.34
C THR A 262 6.04 20.52 11.64
N GLY A 263 7.05 21.12 12.27
CA GLY A 263 6.95 21.77 13.57
C GLY A 263 6.66 20.80 14.73
N LYS A 264 6.72 19.49 14.48
CA LYS A 264 6.49 18.43 15.47
C LYS A 264 7.73 17.55 15.62
N PRO A 265 8.35 17.49 16.80
CA PRO A 265 9.57 16.69 17.00
C PRO A 265 9.33 15.19 16.89
N ASP A 266 8.08 14.72 17.09
CA ASP A 266 7.73 13.29 17.10
C ASP A 266 7.17 12.79 15.75
N THR A 267 7.14 13.64 14.70
CA THR A 267 6.67 13.24 13.36
C THR A 267 7.41 12.00 12.89
N LYS A 268 6.67 10.99 12.42
CA LYS A 268 7.22 9.74 11.90
C LYS A 268 7.37 9.78 10.39
N PHE A 269 8.45 9.16 9.89
CA PHE A 269 8.68 8.95 8.48
C PHE A 269 8.21 7.54 8.05
N MET A 270 7.53 7.46 6.91
CA MET A 270 6.98 6.24 6.33
C MET A 270 7.35 6.09 4.85
N HIS A 271 7.52 4.87 4.40
CA HIS A 271 7.80 4.53 3.01
C HIS A 271 7.37 3.08 2.72
N CYS A 272 6.66 2.84 1.62
CA CYS A 272 6.18 1.48 1.28
C CYS A 272 7.29 0.52 0.84
N LEU A 273 8.48 1.01 0.56
CA LEU A 273 9.63 0.27 0.04
C LEU A 273 9.40 -0.39 -1.35
N PRO A 274 10.43 -0.49 -2.21
CA PRO A 274 11.84 -0.12 -1.98
C PRO A 274 12.05 1.38 -1.94
N SER A 275 13.20 1.83 -1.40
CA SER A 275 13.59 3.24 -1.35
C SER A 275 14.98 3.42 -1.93
N PHE A 276 15.22 4.57 -2.56
CA PHE A 276 16.53 4.98 -3.09
C PHE A 276 17.13 6.07 -2.20
N HIS A 277 17.29 5.77 -0.91
CA HIS A 277 17.82 6.69 0.09
C HIS A 277 19.35 6.82 0.11
N ASN A 278 20.07 5.91 -0.60
CA ASN A 278 21.53 5.88 -0.69
C ASN A 278 22.02 5.21 -1.98
N ARG A 279 23.32 4.94 -2.06
CA ARG A 279 24.02 4.36 -3.22
C ARG A 279 24.20 2.84 -3.17
N GLU A 280 23.65 2.14 -2.20
CA GLU A 280 23.87 0.70 -2.01
C GLU A 280 23.14 -0.17 -3.04
N THR A 281 22.20 0.39 -3.79
CA THR A 281 21.53 -0.30 -4.89
C THR A 281 22.13 0.08 -6.24
N LYS A 282 22.04 -0.81 -7.24
CA LYS A 282 22.47 -0.50 -8.61
C LYS A 282 21.81 0.76 -9.17
N VAL A 283 20.52 0.96 -8.86
CA VAL A 283 19.77 2.14 -9.31
C VAL A 283 20.23 3.38 -8.57
N GLY A 284 20.40 3.31 -7.25
CA GLY A 284 20.89 4.44 -6.45
C GLY A 284 22.30 4.88 -6.89
N GLU A 285 23.22 3.95 -7.16
CA GLU A 285 24.55 4.25 -7.68
C GLU A 285 24.47 4.89 -9.08
N TRP A 286 23.69 4.34 -9.99
CA TRP A 286 23.49 4.90 -11.31
C TRP A 286 22.90 6.33 -11.26
N ILE A 287 21.94 6.59 -10.35
CA ILE A 287 21.38 7.93 -10.15
C ILE A 287 22.44 8.90 -9.65
N PHE A 288 23.29 8.47 -8.72
CA PHE A 288 24.39 9.30 -8.24
C PHE A 288 25.39 9.62 -9.36
N GLU A 289 25.81 8.64 -10.14
CA GLU A 289 26.73 8.84 -11.26
C GLU A 289 26.13 9.76 -12.36
N THR A 290 24.82 9.66 -12.59
CA THR A 290 24.14 10.38 -13.69
C THR A 290 23.67 11.78 -13.30
N PHE A 291 23.16 11.94 -12.05
CA PHE A 291 22.48 13.14 -11.59
C PHE A 291 23.14 13.79 -10.37
N GLY A 292 24.13 13.15 -9.75
CA GLY A 292 24.83 13.66 -8.55
C GLY A 292 23.99 13.58 -7.27
N LEU A 293 22.88 12.83 -7.25
CA LEU A 293 22.00 12.73 -6.09
C LEU A 293 22.38 11.52 -5.23
N ASN A 294 22.68 11.78 -3.95
CA ASN A 294 22.81 10.75 -2.93
C ASN A 294 21.51 10.72 -2.10
N GLY A 295 20.64 9.78 -2.42
CA GLY A 295 19.25 9.79 -1.96
C GLY A 295 18.33 10.52 -2.95
N VAL A 296 17.20 9.93 -3.25
CA VAL A 296 16.24 10.40 -4.28
C VAL A 296 15.00 10.98 -3.62
N GLU A 297 14.03 10.15 -3.28
CA GLU A 297 12.77 10.57 -2.65
C GLU A 297 12.91 10.88 -1.15
N VAL A 298 13.94 10.34 -0.53
CA VAL A 298 14.28 10.57 0.88
C VAL A 298 15.80 10.53 1.06
N THR A 299 16.30 11.29 2.03
CA THR A 299 17.73 11.26 2.41
C THR A 299 18.02 10.17 3.43
N GLU A 300 19.28 9.69 3.46
CA GLU A 300 19.75 8.61 4.34
C GLU A 300 19.49 8.90 5.83
N ASP A 301 19.76 10.12 6.27
CA ASP A 301 19.60 10.56 7.65
C ASP A 301 18.14 10.53 8.13
N VAL A 302 17.19 10.75 7.24
CA VAL A 302 15.74 10.58 7.53
C VAL A 302 15.36 9.12 7.51
N PHE A 303 15.80 8.38 6.48
CA PHE A 303 15.43 6.97 6.30
C PHE A 303 15.95 6.08 7.44
N GLU A 304 17.20 6.25 7.87
CA GLU A 304 17.83 5.52 8.97
C GLU A 304 17.63 6.20 10.33
N GLY A 305 16.95 7.34 10.35
CA GLY A 305 16.73 8.13 11.56
C GLY A 305 15.78 7.47 12.56
N ALA A 306 15.83 7.88 13.82
CA ALA A 306 15.02 7.34 14.91
C ALA A 306 13.48 7.53 14.74
N HIS A 307 13.08 8.40 13.83
CA HIS A 307 11.67 8.67 13.49
C HIS A 307 11.16 7.83 12.33
N SER A 308 12.02 7.08 11.66
CA SER A 308 11.65 6.17 10.59
C SER A 308 10.97 4.91 11.15
N ILE A 309 9.78 4.61 10.63
CA ILE A 309 8.98 3.44 11.01
C ILE A 309 8.70 2.53 9.81
N VAL A 310 9.55 2.61 8.78
CA VAL A 310 9.37 1.91 7.50
C VAL A 310 9.40 0.38 7.64
N PHE A 311 10.16 -0.15 8.60
CA PHE A 311 10.24 -1.60 8.81
C PHE A 311 9.05 -2.14 9.61
N ASP A 312 8.52 -1.38 10.55
CA ASP A 312 7.24 -1.70 11.23
C ASP A 312 6.09 -1.69 10.21
N GLN A 313 6.10 -0.70 9.30
CA GLN A 313 5.16 -0.61 8.19
C GLN A 313 5.26 -1.84 7.27
N ALA A 314 6.48 -2.27 6.93
CA ALA A 314 6.70 -3.46 6.10
C ALA A 314 6.24 -4.74 6.80
N GLU A 315 6.50 -4.90 8.10
CA GLU A 315 5.99 -6.03 8.91
C GLU A 315 4.46 -6.07 8.90
N ASN A 316 3.82 -4.93 9.10
CA ASN A 316 2.36 -4.82 9.16
C ASN A 316 1.65 -5.26 7.88
N ARG A 317 2.33 -5.28 6.73
CA ARG A 317 1.81 -5.88 5.48
C ARG A 317 1.37 -7.33 5.68
N MET A 318 2.18 -8.12 6.36
CA MET A 318 1.86 -9.52 6.63
C MET A 318 0.63 -9.65 7.55
N HIS A 319 0.54 -8.83 8.58
CA HIS A 319 -0.56 -8.90 9.55
C HIS A 319 -1.90 -8.44 8.97
N THR A 320 -1.90 -7.37 8.18
CA THR A 320 -3.13 -6.86 7.54
C THR A 320 -3.60 -7.77 6.39
N ILE A 321 -2.69 -8.30 5.58
CA ILE A 321 -3.02 -9.32 4.56
C ILE A 321 -3.60 -10.57 5.22
N LYS A 322 -3.02 -11.01 6.34
CA LYS A 322 -3.56 -12.13 7.15
C LYS A 322 -4.99 -11.86 7.58
N ALA A 323 -5.27 -10.66 8.10
CA ALA A 323 -6.61 -10.26 8.51
C ALA A 323 -7.61 -10.28 7.35
N VAL A 324 -7.23 -9.77 6.18
CA VAL A 324 -8.08 -9.84 4.97
C VAL A 324 -8.39 -11.28 4.60
N MET A 325 -7.39 -12.16 4.54
CA MET A 325 -7.60 -13.58 4.20
C MET A 325 -8.47 -14.29 5.24
N VAL A 326 -8.23 -14.06 6.54
CA VAL A 326 -9.02 -14.67 7.62
C VAL A 326 -10.47 -14.18 7.55
N ALA A 327 -10.71 -12.88 7.35
CA ALA A 327 -12.05 -12.31 7.29
C ALA A 327 -12.87 -12.77 6.07
N THR A 328 -12.19 -13.11 4.96
CA THR A 328 -12.87 -13.47 3.70
C THR A 328 -12.94 -14.97 3.43
N LEU A 329 -12.03 -15.77 3.96
CA LEU A 329 -11.95 -17.23 3.76
C LEU A 329 -12.14 -18.04 5.04
N GLY A 330 -11.84 -17.45 6.21
CA GLY A 330 -11.94 -18.14 7.48
C GLY A 330 -13.39 -18.48 7.85
N ASN A 331 -13.57 -19.55 8.61
CA ASN A 331 -14.82 -19.77 9.32
C ASN A 331 -14.87 -18.75 10.45
N ILE A 332 -15.77 -17.80 10.34
CA ILE A 332 -16.09 -16.85 11.42
C ILE A 332 -17.22 -17.53 12.21
N ASP A 333 -16.82 -18.41 13.14
CA ASP A 333 -17.73 -18.91 14.17
C ASP A 333 -17.93 -17.86 15.25
#